data_ddd764c91c82e9027da2a85801328147
#
_entry.id   ddd764c91c82e9027da2a85801328147
#
_cell.length_a   1.000
_cell.length_b   1.000
_cell.length_c   1.000
_cell.angle_alpha   90.00
_cell.angle_beta   90.00
_cell.angle_gamma   90.00
#
_symmetry.space_group_name_H-M   'P 1'
#
loop_
_entity.id
_entity.type
_entity.pdbx_description
1 polymer ?
#
loop_
_entity_poly.entity_id
_entity_poly.type
_entity_poly.pdbx_seq_one_letter_code
_entity_poly.pdbx_strand_id
1 'polypeptide(L)'
;MIIAIWGRDGTGKSTLADALGRLFARQDVTAIIDTDLTQPTLPMRLNGQRIGLDTSLGKAISGVGTDDASKFLHQHPMNKRLFYAGLTDMDEYLSFELGLDVTDAARDFAERCAALTDTLILDLSGQRTDPFVPAALSSADKIVVPITPDVQGVCWMNAVKPFLEAMNAAGRVLPVALMTVNPTLDAVEKAADIRFAEALPYVREFLQNSTDSGCTPAANRYFRQVQKLYRKLTEVTT
;
A
#
# COMPACT_ATOMS: atom_id res chain seq x y z
N MET A 1 8.58 10.35 5.56
CA MET A 1 8.97 8.95 5.22
C MET A 1 8.00 8.39 4.19
N ILE A 2 8.50 7.72 3.16
CA ILE A 2 7.68 7.08 2.12
C ILE A 2 7.81 5.56 2.24
N ILE A 3 6.69 4.86 2.38
CA ILE A 3 6.61 3.40 2.45
C ILE A 3 5.80 2.91 1.26
N ALA A 4 6.41 2.09 0.41
CA ALA A 4 5.70 1.38 -0.64
C ALA A 4 5.26 0.00 -0.14
N ILE A 5 4.01 -0.39 -0.39
CA ILE A 5 3.52 -1.75 -0.15
C ILE A 5 3.19 -2.34 -1.50
N TRP A 6 4.04 -3.25 -1.99
CA TRP A 6 3.93 -3.80 -3.33
C TRP A 6 3.98 -5.32 -3.33
N GLY A 7 3.06 -5.94 -4.02
CA GLY A 7 2.95 -7.38 -4.08
C GLY A 7 1.84 -7.83 -5.02
N ARG A 8 1.71 -9.14 -5.19
CA ARG A 8 0.65 -9.76 -5.99
C ARG A 8 -0.74 -9.37 -5.47
N ASP A 9 -1.72 -9.28 -6.35
CA ASP A 9 -3.10 -9.01 -5.96
C ASP A 9 -3.67 -10.15 -5.09
N GLY A 10 -4.58 -9.77 -4.20
CA GLY A 10 -5.19 -10.70 -3.26
C GLY A 10 -4.30 -11.14 -2.09
N THR A 11 -3.10 -10.56 -1.91
CA THR A 11 -2.20 -10.89 -0.79
C THR A 11 -2.51 -10.14 0.51
N GLY A 12 -3.49 -9.22 0.53
CA GLY A 12 -3.82 -8.42 1.71
C GLY A 12 -2.99 -7.14 1.87
N LYS A 13 -2.42 -6.62 0.78
CA LYS A 13 -1.68 -5.34 0.75
C LYS A 13 -2.45 -4.22 1.42
N SER A 14 -3.67 -3.97 0.95
CA SER A 14 -4.52 -2.87 1.40
C SER A 14 -4.92 -2.99 2.87
N THR A 15 -5.17 -4.22 3.35
CA THR A 15 -5.39 -4.48 4.78
C THR A 15 -4.16 -4.13 5.61
N LEU A 16 -2.97 -4.46 5.10
CA LEU A 16 -1.71 -4.13 5.75
C LEU A 16 -1.44 -2.61 5.72
N ALA A 17 -1.71 -1.96 4.59
CA ALA A 17 -1.60 -0.51 4.44
C ALA A 17 -2.47 0.23 5.45
N ASP A 18 -3.74 -0.16 5.59
CA ASP A 18 -4.66 0.40 6.58
C ASP A 18 -4.18 0.18 8.02
N ALA A 19 -3.73 -1.04 8.33
CA ALA A 19 -3.25 -1.36 9.67
C ALA A 19 -2.00 -0.56 10.05
N LEU A 20 -1.04 -0.42 9.13
CA LEU A 20 0.15 0.42 9.31
C LEU A 20 -0.21 1.89 9.39
N GLY A 21 -1.05 2.39 8.47
CA GLY A 21 -1.47 3.78 8.45
C GLY A 21 -2.14 4.22 9.75
N ARG A 22 -2.99 3.36 10.34
CA ARG A 22 -3.60 3.61 11.66
C ARG A 22 -2.55 3.64 12.80
N LEU A 23 -1.46 2.89 12.68
CA LEU A 23 -0.38 2.94 13.67
C LEU A 23 0.43 4.22 13.55
N PHE A 24 0.84 4.60 12.34
CA PHE A 24 1.55 5.85 12.09
C PHE A 24 0.70 7.07 12.49
N ALA A 25 -0.57 7.07 12.13
CA ALA A 25 -1.51 8.16 12.43
C ALA A 25 -1.83 8.35 13.93
N ARG A 26 -1.25 7.55 14.83
CA ARG A 26 -1.29 7.83 16.28
C ARG A 26 -0.44 9.04 16.66
N GLN A 27 0.64 9.27 15.95
CA GLN A 27 1.62 10.33 16.24
C GLN A 27 1.82 11.27 15.06
N ASP A 28 1.80 10.77 13.84
CA ASP A 28 2.19 11.42 12.61
C ASP A 28 0.98 11.76 11.73
N VAL A 29 1.09 12.81 10.92
CA VAL A 29 0.17 13.04 9.81
C VAL A 29 0.50 12.01 8.71
N THR A 30 -0.42 11.10 8.46
CA THR A 30 -0.21 9.95 7.58
C THR A 30 -1.19 9.96 6.42
N ALA A 31 -0.70 9.77 5.20
CA ALA A 31 -1.56 9.53 4.05
C ALA A 31 -1.34 8.12 3.47
N ILE A 32 -2.42 7.55 2.94
CA ILE A 32 -2.40 6.31 2.16
C ILE A 32 -2.94 6.64 0.77
N ILE A 33 -2.12 6.40 -0.25
CA ILE A 33 -2.56 6.46 -1.65
C ILE A 33 -2.84 5.02 -2.10
N ASP A 34 -4.10 4.74 -2.41
CA ASP A 34 -4.51 3.50 -3.07
C ASP A 34 -4.36 3.69 -4.58
N THR A 35 -3.38 2.99 -5.15
CA THR A 35 -3.03 3.16 -6.57
C THR A 35 -3.75 2.17 -7.48
N ASP A 36 -4.68 1.36 -6.95
CA ASP A 36 -5.47 0.45 -7.79
C ASP A 36 -6.43 1.23 -8.68
N LEU A 37 -6.04 1.38 -9.95
CA LEU A 37 -6.83 2.09 -10.95
C LEU A 37 -7.98 1.24 -11.53
N THR A 38 -8.19 0.05 -11.02
CA THR A 38 -9.26 -0.85 -11.46
C THR A 38 -10.42 -0.97 -10.47
N GLN A 39 -10.16 -0.67 -9.20
CA GLN A 39 -11.15 -0.81 -8.14
C GLN A 39 -11.27 0.47 -7.31
N PRO A 40 -12.39 1.21 -7.44
CA PRO A 40 -12.62 2.43 -6.69
C PRO A 40 -12.95 2.12 -5.22
N THR A 41 -11.94 1.96 -4.38
CA THR A 41 -12.10 1.58 -2.97
C THR A 41 -12.18 2.77 -2.01
N LEU A 42 -11.88 3.99 -2.44
CA LEU A 42 -11.82 5.17 -1.58
C LEU A 42 -13.11 5.40 -0.75
N PRO A 43 -14.34 5.28 -1.30
CA PRO A 43 -15.55 5.45 -0.51
C PRO A 43 -15.65 4.45 0.65
N MET A 44 -15.18 3.21 0.46
CA MET A 44 -15.20 2.18 1.51
C MET A 44 -14.24 2.55 2.66
N ARG A 45 -13.08 3.11 2.34
CA ARG A 45 -12.08 3.55 3.34
C ARG A 45 -12.55 4.76 4.15
N LEU A 46 -13.48 5.54 3.59
CA LEU A 46 -14.06 6.73 4.18
C LEU A 46 -15.49 6.52 4.72
N ASN A 47 -15.84 5.28 5.09
CA ASN A 47 -17.13 4.90 5.67
C ASN A 47 -18.34 5.31 4.79
N GLY A 48 -18.21 5.19 3.47
CA GLY A 48 -19.27 5.51 2.51
C GLY A 48 -19.41 7.02 2.24
N GLN A 49 -18.45 7.83 2.63
CA GLN A 49 -18.44 9.25 2.27
C GLN A 49 -18.36 9.41 0.75
N ARG A 50 -19.25 10.23 0.20
CA ARG A 50 -19.22 10.56 -1.22
C ARG A 50 -18.07 11.51 -1.53
N ILE A 51 -17.24 11.13 -2.48
CA ILE A 51 -16.11 11.91 -2.97
C ILE A 51 -16.40 12.30 -4.42
N GLY A 52 -16.25 13.59 -4.73
CA GLY A 52 -16.45 14.09 -6.08
C GLY A 52 -15.30 13.68 -7.01
N LEU A 53 -15.62 13.57 -8.30
CA LEU A 53 -14.64 13.24 -9.34
C LEU A 53 -13.47 14.24 -9.38
N ASP A 54 -13.71 15.51 -9.11
CA ASP A 54 -12.70 16.58 -9.12
C ASP A 54 -11.61 16.42 -8.05
N THR A 55 -11.83 15.54 -7.09
CA THR A 55 -10.89 15.26 -6.00
C THR A 55 -10.49 13.79 -5.93
N SER A 56 -10.74 13.02 -7.00
CA SER A 56 -10.30 11.64 -7.15
C SER A 56 -8.84 11.54 -7.57
N LEU A 57 -8.23 10.39 -7.30
CA LEU A 57 -6.90 10.07 -7.80
C LEU A 57 -6.86 10.09 -9.34
N GLY A 58 -7.92 9.61 -10.01
CA GLY A 58 -8.03 9.66 -11.46
C GLY A 58 -7.85 11.06 -12.00
N LYS A 59 -8.50 12.05 -11.38
CA LYS A 59 -8.35 13.46 -11.74
C LYS A 59 -6.93 13.99 -11.44
N ALA A 60 -6.33 13.56 -10.31
CA ALA A 60 -5.00 13.99 -9.93
C ALA A 60 -3.92 13.61 -10.95
N ILE A 61 -4.05 12.44 -11.59
CA ILE A 61 -3.04 11.89 -12.51
C ILE A 61 -3.41 12.00 -13.99
N SER A 62 -4.65 12.33 -14.34
CA SER A 62 -5.10 12.51 -15.74
C SER A 62 -4.85 13.90 -16.29
N GLY A 63 -4.53 14.87 -15.47
CA GLY A 63 -4.31 16.25 -15.86
C GLY A 63 -2.87 16.70 -15.66
N VAL A 64 -2.42 17.64 -16.49
CA VAL A 64 -1.19 18.41 -16.24
C VAL A 64 -1.48 19.29 -15.00
N GLY A 65 -1.35 18.66 -13.82
CA GLY A 65 -1.89 19.24 -12.61
C GLY A 65 -0.92 20.18 -11.93
N THR A 66 -1.27 21.46 -11.95
CA THR A 66 -0.79 22.46 -10.98
C THR A 66 -1.66 22.48 -9.73
N ASP A 67 -2.63 21.57 -9.60
CA ASP A 67 -3.56 21.53 -8.49
C ASP A 67 -2.86 21.17 -7.18
N ASP A 68 -3.28 21.82 -6.11
CA ASP A 68 -2.81 21.52 -4.76
C ASP A 68 -3.15 20.08 -4.39
N ALA A 69 -2.10 19.27 -4.11
CA ALA A 69 -2.26 17.86 -3.77
C ALA A 69 -3.15 17.63 -2.53
N SER A 70 -3.26 18.64 -1.66
CA SER A 70 -4.12 18.55 -0.47
C SER A 70 -5.60 18.35 -0.80
N LYS A 71 -6.06 18.78 -1.98
CA LYS A 71 -7.45 18.59 -2.44
C LYS A 71 -7.83 17.12 -2.62
N PHE A 72 -6.83 16.27 -2.91
CA PHE A 72 -7.01 14.85 -3.19
C PHE A 72 -6.78 13.97 -1.96
N LEU A 73 -6.38 14.58 -0.83
CA LEU A 73 -6.18 13.90 0.44
C LEU A 73 -7.43 14.04 1.31
N HIS A 74 -8.20 12.97 1.42
CA HIS A 74 -9.46 12.94 2.17
C HIS A 74 -9.23 12.43 3.58
N GLN A 75 -9.61 13.25 4.58
CA GLN A 75 -9.44 12.90 5.99
C GLN A 75 -10.35 11.73 6.39
N HIS A 76 -9.80 10.74 7.08
CA HIS A 76 -10.58 9.64 7.63
C HIS A 76 -11.56 10.14 8.71
N PRO A 77 -12.85 9.76 8.67
CA PRO A 77 -13.88 10.31 9.55
C PRO A 77 -13.60 10.19 11.04
N MET A 78 -12.96 9.08 11.43
CA MET A 78 -12.66 8.75 12.84
C MET A 78 -11.21 9.02 13.26
N ASN A 79 -10.33 9.48 12.34
CA ASN A 79 -8.93 9.74 12.65
C ASN A 79 -8.42 10.98 11.91
N LYS A 80 -8.29 12.07 12.65
CA LYS A 80 -7.91 13.39 12.08
C LYS A 80 -6.49 13.46 11.50
N ARG A 81 -5.64 12.48 11.77
CA ARG A 81 -4.26 12.41 11.26
C ARG A 81 -4.08 11.41 10.12
N LEU A 82 -5.15 10.71 9.74
CA LEU A 82 -5.14 9.73 8.66
C LEU A 82 -5.90 10.26 7.45
N PHE A 83 -5.25 10.24 6.29
CA PHE A 83 -5.79 10.70 5.03
C PHE A 83 -5.70 9.60 3.97
N TYR A 84 -6.60 9.66 3.00
CA TYR A 84 -6.63 8.73 1.88
C TYR A 84 -6.73 9.46 0.55
N ALA A 85 -6.07 8.92 -0.47
CA ALA A 85 -6.33 9.22 -1.87
C ALA A 85 -6.56 7.91 -2.61
N GLY A 86 -7.41 7.93 -3.62
CA GLY A 86 -7.75 6.76 -4.42
C GLY A 86 -8.84 7.09 -5.44
N LEU A 87 -9.24 6.09 -6.21
CA LEU A 87 -10.38 6.22 -7.12
C LEU A 87 -11.70 6.23 -6.35
N THR A 88 -12.65 7.00 -6.85
CA THR A 88 -14.04 7.04 -6.39
C THR A 88 -14.93 6.20 -7.30
N ASP A 89 -16.14 5.90 -6.85
CA ASP A 89 -17.18 5.25 -7.64
C ASP A 89 -17.68 6.08 -8.83
N MET A 90 -17.24 7.34 -8.94
CA MET A 90 -17.50 8.23 -10.06
C MET A 90 -16.41 8.18 -11.15
N ASP A 91 -15.27 7.52 -10.87
CA ASP A 91 -14.24 7.28 -11.87
C ASP A 91 -14.63 6.09 -12.76
N GLU A 92 -15.53 6.34 -13.70
CA GLU A 92 -15.99 5.34 -14.65
C GLU A 92 -14.88 4.96 -15.64
N TYR A 93 -14.85 3.69 -16.07
CA TYR A 93 -13.87 3.18 -17.04
C TYR A 93 -13.83 3.97 -18.36
N LEU A 94 -14.95 4.58 -18.76
CA LEU A 94 -15.07 5.37 -19.99
C LEU A 94 -14.68 6.84 -19.82
N SER A 95 -14.70 7.35 -18.59
CA SER A 95 -14.40 8.75 -18.29
C SER A 95 -12.96 8.99 -17.82
N PHE A 96 -12.20 7.91 -17.62
CA PHE A 96 -10.85 7.94 -17.09
C PHE A 96 -9.85 7.44 -18.14
N GLU A 97 -9.10 8.35 -18.73
CA GLU A 97 -8.04 8.04 -19.68
C GLU A 97 -6.68 8.41 -19.09
N LEU A 98 -5.76 7.45 -19.14
CA LEU A 98 -4.37 7.68 -18.76
C LEU A 98 -3.62 8.33 -19.93
N GLY A 99 -3.05 9.50 -19.70
CA GLY A 99 -2.14 10.14 -20.65
C GLY A 99 -0.81 9.42 -20.81
N LEU A 100 -0.04 9.78 -21.83
CA LEU A 100 1.31 9.23 -22.06
C LEU A 100 2.26 9.52 -20.89
N ASP A 101 2.05 10.63 -20.19
CA ASP A 101 2.91 11.10 -19.09
C ASP A 101 2.40 10.67 -17.70
N VAL A 102 1.52 9.66 -17.65
CA VAL A 102 0.89 9.23 -16.39
C VAL A 102 1.87 8.82 -15.31
N THR A 103 3.01 8.22 -15.67
CA THR A 103 4.04 7.81 -14.70
C THR A 103 4.72 9.02 -14.05
N ASP A 104 4.95 10.09 -14.82
CA ASP A 104 5.51 11.33 -14.28
C ASP A 104 4.47 12.07 -13.44
N ALA A 105 3.20 12.09 -13.85
CA ALA A 105 2.11 12.63 -13.06
C ALA A 105 1.91 11.89 -11.74
N ALA A 106 2.01 10.56 -11.74
CA ALA A 106 1.94 9.73 -10.54
C ALA A 106 3.10 10.01 -9.58
N ARG A 107 4.31 10.17 -10.11
CA ARG A 107 5.49 10.53 -9.32
C ARG A 107 5.33 11.89 -8.67
N ASP A 108 5.02 12.91 -9.45
CA ASP A 108 4.83 14.28 -8.99
C ASP A 108 3.71 14.37 -7.93
N PHE A 109 2.61 13.65 -8.13
CA PHE A 109 1.55 13.58 -7.14
C PHE A 109 2.01 12.94 -5.83
N ALA A 110 2.72 11.81 -5.88
CA ALA A 110 3.25 11.15 -4.70
C ALA A 110 4.26 12.02 -3.94
N GLU A 111 5.16 12.71 -4.65
CA GLU A 111 6.13 13.64 -4.06
C GLU A 111 5.44 14.82 -3.36
N ARG A 112 4.42 15.40 -3.98
CA ARG A 112 3.63 16.48 -3.37
C ARG A 112 2.86 16.00 -2.14
N CYS A 113 2.28 14.81 -2.17
CA CYS A 113 1.63 14.23 -1.00
C CYS A 113 2.64 13.96 0.13
N ALA A 114 3.85 13.47 -0.20
CA ALA A 114 4.91 13.24 0.77
C ALA A 114 5.38 14.55 1.45
N ALA A 115 5.35 15.67 0.74
CA ALA A 115 5.68 16.97 1.30
C ALA A 115 4.61 17.51 2.29
N LEU A 116 3.38 17.01 2.21
CA LEU A 116 2.26 17.40 3.08
C LEU A 116 2.09 16.51 4.31
N THR A 117 2.84 15.40 4.40
CA THR A 117 2.64 14.37 5.43
C THR A 117 3.97 13.95 6.05
N ASP A 118 3.92 13.49 7.31
CA ASP A 118 5.10 12.90 7.97
C ASP A 118 5.39 11.50 7.44
N THR A 119 4.32 10.74 7.13
CA THR A 119 4.40 9.39 6.55
C THR A 119 3.43 9.26 5.38
N LEU A 120 3.96 8.85 4.24
CA LEU A 120 3.19 8.48 3.05
C LEU A 120 3.29 6.97 2.84
N ILE A 121 2.14 6.30 2.73
CA ILE A 121 2.04 4.89 2.37
C ILE A 121 1.46 4.81 0.96
N LEU A 122 2.19 4.16 0.06
CA LEU A 122 1.74 3.85 -1.29
C LEU A 122 1.26 2.39 -1.31
N ASP A 123 -0.05 2.19 -1.32
CA ASP A 123 -0.70 0.89 -1.46
C ASP A 123 -0.78 0.55 -2.95
N LEU A 124 0.29 -0.08 -3.45
CA LEU A 124 0.49 -0.29 -4.88
C LEU A 124 -0.33 -1.47 -5.40
N SER A 125 -0.91 -1.30 -6.59
CA SER A 125 -1.52 -2.40 -7.33
C SER A 125 -0.51 -3.49 -7.68
N GLY A 126 -0.96 -4.73 -7.79
CA GLY A 126 -0.16 -5.84 -8.31
C GLY A 126 -0.01 -5.85 -9.83
N GLN A 127 -0.65 -4.92 -10.51
CA GLN A 127 -0.64 -4.84 -11.96
C GLN A 127 0.69 -4.28 -12.48
N ARG A 128 1.19 -4.86 -13.58
CA ARG A 128 2.46 -4.43 -14.21
C ARG A 128 2.39 -3.03 -14.82
N THR A 129 1.17 -2.56 -15.09
CA THR A 129 0.89 -1.27 -15.73
C THR A 129 0.57 -0.16 -14.73
N ASP A 130 0.65 -0.43 -13.43
CA ASP A 130 0.45 0.61 -12.41
C ASP A 130 1.53 1.70 -12.55
N PRO A 131 1.14 2.94 -12.88
CA PRO A 131 2.09 4.04 -13.11
C PRO A 131 2.81 4.48 -11.84
N PHE A 132 2.28 4.17 -10.66
CA PHE A 132 2.91 4.48 -9.38
C PHE A 132 4.06 3.53 -9.03
N VAL A 133 4.09 2.30 -9.56
CA VAL A 133 5.11 1.32 -9.19
C VAL A 133 6.53 1.81 -9.47
N PRO A 134 6.89 2.29 -10.66
CA PRO A 134 8.26 2.78 -10.91
C PRO A 134 8.62 3.98 -10.02
N ALA A 135 7.69 4.92 -9.84
CA ALA A 135 7.89 6.09 -8.99
C ALA A 135 8.13 5.68 -7.53
N ALA A 136 7.26 4.81 -6.99
CA ALA A 136 7.35 4.33 -5.62
C ALA A 136 8.62 3.53 -5.36
N LEU A 137 9.01 2.62 -6.25
CA LEU A 137 10.23 1.83 -6.09
C LEU A 137 11.50 2.68 -6.15
N SER A 138 11.48 3.82 -6.85
CA SER A 138 12.62 4.73 -6.89
C SER A 138 12.72 5.62 -5.65
N SER A 139 11.60 6.09 -5.09
CA SER A 139 11.55 7.12 -4.05
C SER A 139 11.25 6.60 -2.64
N ALA A 140 10.68 5.41 -2.47
CA ALA A 140 10.32 4.90 -1.15
C ALA A 140 11.56 4.66 -0.26
N ASP A 141 11.48 5.06 1.00
CA ASP A 141 12.48 4.77 2.02
C ASP A 141 12.49 3.28 2.39
N LYS A 142 11.30 2.66 2.40
CA LYS A 142 11.09 1.23 2.69
C LYS A 142 10.06 0.65 1.73
N ILE A 143 10.31 -0.58 1.28
CA ILE A 143 9.42 -1.31 0.38
C ILE A 143 8.98 -2.58 1.08
N VAL A 144 7.75 -2.60 1.57
CA VAL A 144 7.14 -3.79 2.16
C VAL A 144 6.59 -4.66 1.04
N VAL A 145 7.06 -5.89 0.97
CA VAL A 145 6.65 -6.85 -0.05
C VAL A 145 5.88 -7.99 0.59
N PRO A 146 4.54 -7.92 0.59
CA PRO A 146 3.68 -9.01 1.05
C PRO A 146 3.75 -10.23 0.12
N ILE A 147 4.05 -11.38 0.70
CA ILE A 147 4.20 -12.65 -0.03
C ILE A 147 3.34 -13.69 0.67
N THR A 148 2.47 -14.37 -0.06
CA THR A 148 1.84 -15.60 0.44
C THR A 148 2.89 -16.72 0.49
N PRO A 149 3.00 -17.48 1.58
CA PRO A 149 4.02 -18.52 1.73
C PRO A 149 3.61 -19.80 0.96
N ASP A 150 3.50 -19.67 -0.34
CA ASP A 150 3.11 -20.71 -1.30
C ASP A 150 3.95 -20.63 -2.60
N VAL A 151 3.74 -21.58 -3.50
CA VAL A 151 4.44 -21.63 -4.79
C VAL A 151 4.22 -20.35 -5.62
N GLN A 152 3.01 -19.79 -5.57
CA GLN A 152 2.70 -18.58 -6.34
C GLN A 152 3.47 -17.36 -5.79
N GLY A 153 3.60 -17.25 -4.47
CA GLY A 153 4.41 -16.21 -3.85
C GLY A 153 5.89 -16.32 -4.21
N VAL A 154 6.45 -17.54 -4.21
CA VAL A 154 7.83 -17.80 -4.67
C VAL A 154 8.02 -17.41 -6.13
N CYS A 155 7.13 -17.88 -7.02
CA CYS A 155 7.20 -17.56 -8.44
C CYS A 155 7.12 -16.05 -8.69
N TRP A 156 6.20 -15.37 -8.00
CA TRP A 156 6.06 -13.93 -8.13
C TRP A 156 7.31 -13.20 -7.64
N MET A 157 7.84 -13.56 -6.47
CA MET A 157 9.05 -12.94 -5.92
C MET A 157 10.24 -13.12 -6.86
N ASN A 158 10.46 -14.32 -7.39
CA ASN A 158 11.54 -14.58 -8.34
C ASN A 158 11.37 -13.79 -9.66
N ALA A 159 10.14 -13.55 -10.09
CA ALA A 159 9.86 -12.77 -11.29
C ALA A 159 10.11 -11.27 -11.12
N VAL A 160 9.98 -10.73 -9.90
CA VAL A 160 10.15 -9.28 -9.65
C VAL A 160 11.54 -8.89 -9.17
N LYS A 161 12.35 -9.83 -8.68
CA LYS A 161 13.72 -9.55 -8.21
C LYS A 161 14.56 -8.77 -9.23
N PRO A 162 14.65 -9.18 -10.51
CA PRO A 162 15.45 -8.43 -11.50
C PRO A 162 14.97 -6.99 -11.68
N PHE A 163 13.66 -6.76 -11.55
CA PHE A 163 13.09 -5.41 -11.63
C PHE A 163 13.46 -4.58 -10.38
N LEU A 164 13.37 -5.15 -9.19
CA LEU A 164 13.80 -4.49 -7.95
C LEU A 164 15.29 -4.12 -7.97
N GLU A 165 16.14 -4.99 -8.54
CA GLU A 165 17.56 -4.73 -8.75
C GLU A 165 17.79 -3.59 -9.75
N ALA A 166 17.12 -3.62 -10.89
CA ALA A 166 17.19 -2.57 -11.91
C ALA A 166 16.76 -1.18 -11.38
N MET A 167 15.83 -1.16 -10.43
CA MET A 167 15.35 0.06 -9.76
C MET A 167 16.20 0.46 -8.56
N ASN A 168 17.32 -0.21 -8.27
CA ASN A 168 18.12 -0.01 -7.04
C ASN A 168 17.27 -0.10 -5.76
N ALA A 169 16.24 -0.92 -5.78
CA ALA A 169 15.27 -1.03 -4.71
C ALA A 169 15.55 -2.19 -3.75
N ALA A 170 16.36 -3.17 -4.14
CA ALA A 170 16.58 -4.43 -3.44
C ALA A 170 16.99 -4.25 -1.97
N GLY A 171 17.87 -3.30 -1.66
CA GLY A 171 18.34 -3.03 -0.30
C GLY A 171 17.29 -2.40 0.64
N ARG A 172 16.15 -1.95 0.10
CA ARG A 172 15.05 -1.32 0.84
C ARG A 172 13.84 -2.25 1.01
N VAL A 173 13.92 -3.46 0.45
CA VAL A 173 12.85 -4.45 0.48
C VAL A 173 12.76 -5.14 1.82
N LEU A 174 11.54 -5.18 2.38
CA LEU A 174 11.19 -5.96 3.56
C LEU A 174 10.11 -6.98 3.17
N PRO A 175 10.49 -8.23 2.90
CA PRO A 175 9.52 -9.29 2.63
C PRO A 175 8.70 -9.59 3.88
N VAL A 176 7.38 -9.69 3.74
CA VAL A 176 6.45 -10.01 4.83
C VAL A 176 5.58 -11.19 4.41
N ALA A 177 5.60 -12.27 5.20
CA ALA A 177 4.72 -13.39 4.94
C ALA A 177 3.30 -13.02 5.35
N LEU A 178 2.34 -13.04 4.41
CA LEU A 178 0.93 -12.80 4.69
C LEU A 178 0.10 -14.07 4.55
N MET A 179 -1.05 -14.08 5.22
CA MET A 179 -2.02 -15.19 5.19
C MET A 179 -1.41 -16.52 5.67
N THR A 180 -0.55 -16.47 6.69
CA THR A 180 0.09 -17.68 7.22
C THR A 180 -0.90 -18.52 8.01
N VAL A 181 -1.13 -19.76 7.57
CA VAL A 181 -1.99 -20.74 8.26
C VAL A 181 -1.12 -21.73 9.05
N ASN A 182 -0.07 -22.25 8.44
CA ASN A 182 0.94 -23.12 9.08
C ASN A 182 2.30 -22.80 8.46
N PRO A 183 3.14 -22.00 9.10
CA PRO A 183 4.33 -21.52 8.44
C PRO A 183 5.50 -22.51 8.55
N THR A 184 5.71 -23.29 7.51
CA THR A 184 7.07 -23.72 7.15
C THR A 184 7.66 -22.65 6.25
N LEU A 185 8.01 -21.50 6.82
CA LEU A 185 8.55 -20.36 6.09
C LEU A 185 9.92 -20.66 5.48
N ASP A 186 10.71 -21.51 6.12
CA ASP A 186 12.07 -21.85 5.69
C ASP A 186 12.15 -22.36 4.25
N ALA A 187 11.18 -23.16 3.82
CA ALA A 187 11.15 -23.66 2.45
C ALA A 187 10.90 -22.53 1.43
N VAL A 188 10.01 -21.60 1.75
CA VAL A 188 9.70 -20.44 0.92
C VAL A 188 10.86 -19.45 0.91
N GLU A 189 11.44 -19.16 2.07
CA GLU A 189 12.61 -18.30 2.21
C GLU A 189 13.77 -18.82 1.36
N LYS A 190 14.03 -20.12 1.42
CA LYS A 190 15.09 -20.77 0.64
C LYS A 190 14.78 -20.72 -0.87
N ALA A 191 13.53 -21.02 -1.27
CA ALA A 191 13.14 -21.09 -2.68
C ALA A 191 13.09 -19.72 -3.35
N ALA A 192 12.71 -18.68 -2.61
CA ALA A 192 12.68 -17.31 -3.07
C ALA A 192 13.97 -16.53 -2.74
N ASP A 193 14.91 -17.14 -2.02
CA ASP A 193 16.15 -16.51 -1.53
C ASP A 193 15.87 -15.15 -0.88
N ILE A 194 15.05 -15.18 0.18
CA ILE A 194 14.63 -14.03 0.98
C ILE A 194 14.65 -14.38 2.46
N ARG A 195 14.50 -13.37 3.31
CA ARG A 195 14.19 -13.53 4.74
C ARG A 195 12.96 -12.70 5.07
N PHE A 196 11.95 -13.31 5.67
CA PHE A 196 10.77 -12.58 6.08
C PHE A 196 11.07 -11.68 7.30
N ALA A 197 10.74 -10.41 7.17
CA ALA A 197 10.81 -9.47 8.29
C ALA A 197 9.79 -9.82 9.37
N GLU A 198 8.57 -10.17 8.97
CA GLU A 198 7.48 -10.61 9.86
C GLU A 198 6.58 -11.63 9.15
N ALA A 199 5.80 -12.38 9.96
CA ALA A 199 4.78 -13.29 9.45
C ALA A 199 3.42 -12.93 10.07
N LEU A 200 2.47 -12.56 9.23
CA LEU A 200 1.13 -12.16 9.62
C LEU A 200 0.14 -13.30 9.37
N PRO A 201 -0.64 -13.69 10.39
CA PRO A 201 -1.60 -14.77 10.25
C PRO A 201 -2.74 -14.42 9.31
N TYR A 202 -3.35 -15.43 8.73
CA TYR A 202 -4.63 -15.29 8.06
C TYR A 202 -5.72 -14.96 9.07
N VAL A 203 -6.53 -13.94 8.77
CA VAL A 203 -7.67 -13.49 9.57
C VAL A 203 -8.91 -13.52 8.68
N ARG A 204 -9.75 -14.54 8.86
CA ARG A 204 -10.94 -14.77 8.02
C ARG A 204 -11.91 -13.59 8.08
N GLU A 205 -12.02 -12.95 9.23
CA GLU A 205 -12.93 -11.85 9.50
C GLU A 205 -12.64 -10.62 8.62
N PHE A 206 -11.39 -10.45 8.19
CA PHE A 206 -11.03 -9.34 7.30
C PHE A 206 -11.59 -9.48 5.87
N LEU A 207 -12.03 -10.67 5.48
CA LEU A 207 -12.73 -10.88 4.21
C LEU A 207 -14.19 -10.41 4.24
N GLN A 208 -14.80 -10.32 5.43
CA GLN A 208 -16.23 -10.06 5.58
C GLN A 208 -16.50 -8.62 6.01
N ASN A 209 -15.56 -8.02 6.72
CA ASN A 209 -15.70 -6.67 7.24
C ASN A 209 -14.34 -5.98 7.20
N SER A 210 -14.36 -4.69 6.95
CA SER A 210 -13.17 -3.84 7.09
C SER A 210 -12.46 -4.09 8.43
N THR A 211 -11.23 -3.63 8.55
CA THR A 211 -10.33 -3.76 9.71
C THR A 211 -10.93 -3.43 11.10
N ASP A 212 -12.18 -3.00 11.18
CA ASP A 212 -12.92 -2.74 12.42
C ASP A 212 -13.58 -3.99 13.05
N SER A 213 -13.51 -5.14 12.39
CA SER A 213 -14.09 -6.37 12.90
C SER A 213 -13.31 -6.94 14.09
N GLY A 214 -13.71 -6.50 15.23
CA GLY A 214 -13.74 -7.17 16.52
C GLY A 214 -12.52 -7.97 16.98
N CYS A 215 -12.33 -7.95 18.28
CA CYS A 215 -11.30 -8.61 19.07
C CYS A 215 -11.25 -10.15 18.97
N THR A 216 -11.09 -10.73 17.77
CA THR A 216 -10.81 -12.16 17.67
C THR A 216 -9.34 -12.46 18.03
N PRO A 217 -9.01 -13.65 18.57
CA PRO A 217 -7.62 -14.02 18.84
C PRO A 217 -6.71 -13.93 17.60
N ALA A 218 -7.25 -14.23 16.42
CA ALA A 218 -6.51 -14.13 15.15
C ALA A 218 -6.22 -12.67 14.79
N ALA A 219 -7.21 -11.78 14.87
CA ALA A 219 -7.06 -10.35 14.64
C ALA A 219 -6.05 -9.72 15.64
N ASN A 220 -6.15 -10.07 16.92
CA ASN A 220 -5.21 -9.60 17.93
C ASN A 220 -3.76 -10.06 17.66
N ARG A 221 -3.58 -11.27 17.14
CA ARG A 221 -2.26 -11.76 16.72
C ARG A 221 -1.76 -10.99 15.51
N TYR A 222 -2.61 -10.77 14.52
CA TYR A 222 -2.28 -9.97 13.34
C TYR A 222 -1.79 -8.59 13.74
N PHE A 223 -2.56 -7.84 14.53
CA PHE A 223 -2.18 -6.48 14.94
C PHE A 223 -0.90 -6.45 15.78
N ARG A 224 -0.64 -7.46 16.61
CA ARG A 224 0.66 -7.56 17.33
C ARG A 224 1.84 -7.73 16.37
N GLN A 225 1.68 -8.49 15.28
CA GLN A 225 2.74 -8.64 14.29
C GLN A 225 2.90 -7.37 13.44
N VAL A 226 1.79 -6.71 13.09
CA VAL A 226 1.86 -5.39 12.42
C VAL A 226 2.59 -4.37 13.30
N GLN A 227 2.41 -4.38 14.62
CA GLN A 227 3.17 -3.51 15.53
C GLN A 227 4.68 -3.83 15.53
N LYS A 228 5.08 -5.09 15.37
CA LYS A 228 6.50 -5.43 15.23
C LYS A 228 7.06 -4.94 13.89
N LEU A 229 6.30 -5.11 12.81
CA LEU A 229 6.68 -4.58 11.51
C LEU A 229 6.81 -3.05 11.56
N TYR A 230 5.85 -2.35 12.19
CA TYR A 230 5.91 -0.90 12.39
C TYR A 230 7.22 -0.47 13.08
N ARG A 231 7.65 -1.16 14.15
CA ARG A 231 8.92 -0.86 14.82
C ARG A 231 10.11 -1.01 13.88
N LYS A 232 10.16 -2.09 13.08
CA LYS A 232 11.22 -2.30 12.08
C LYS A 232 11.24 -1.23 10.99
N LEU A 233 10.07 -0.67 10.64
CA LEU A 233 9.96 0.42 9.67
C LEU A 233 10.46 1.76 10.25
N THR A 234 10.27 1.98 11.56
CA THR A 234 10.65 3.20 12.26
C THR A 234 12.06 3.15 12.87
N GLU A 235 12.68 1.98 12.95
CA GLU A 235 14.07 1.84 13.37
C GLU A 235 14.99 2.52 12.36
N VAL A 236 15.72 3.53 12.81
CA VAL A 236 16.77 4.17 12.00
C VAL A 236 17.88 3.14 11.80
N THR A 237 18.10 2.75 10.56
CA THR A 237 19.26 1.92 10.20
C THR A 237 20.51 2.79 10.39
N THR A 238 21.15 2.65 11.57
CA THR A 238 22.47 3.26 11.87
C THR A 238 23.55 2.60 11.07
#